data_ac54a49f277efbc995a776715021a464
#
_entry.id   ac54a49f277efbc995a776715021a464
#
_cell.length_a   1.000
_cell.length_b   1.000
_cell.length_c   1.000
_cell.angle_alpha   90.00
_cell.angle_beta   90.00
_cell.angle_gamma   90.00
#
_symmetry.space_group_name_H-M   'P 1'
#
loop_
_entity.id
_entity.type
_entity.pdbx_description
1 polymer ?
#
loop_
_entity_poly.entity_id
_entity_poly.type
_entity_poly.pdbx_seq_one_letter_code
_entity_poly.pdbx_strand_id
1 'polypeptide(L)'
;MAKKSSGGAPVAPGKVSFKAQPKKKKAGAPTEPAPAPRLKDHYKATVRPALQAKFGYKADLATPRITKVSVSMGVGDGAENPKKLNALLDDLETITGQRPQVNRARVSVANFKLREGMPVGASVTLRRARMWEFLDRLISLVIPRLRDFRGLSPKSFDGRGNYAMGLTDQIVFPEVNADRVEYFHGMNIVVCTTARTDDEARELLRLIGFPFRDLPVEIIPAKG
;
A
#
# COMPACT_ATOMS: atom_id res chain seq x y z
N MET A 1 57.65 2.16 -40.56
CA MET A 1 56.23 1.98 -40.84
C MET A 1 55.51 1.62 -39.50
N ALA A 2 54.90 2.57 -38.84
CA ALA A 2 54.26 2.40 -37.57
C ALA A 2 52.73 2.28 -37.77
N LYS A 3 52.12 1.15 -37.34
CA LYS A 3 50.67 0.93 -37.34
C LYS A 3 50.02 1.67 -36.18
N LYS A 4 49.13 2.62 -36.49
CA LYS A 4 48.23 3.29 -35.54
C LYS A 4 47.19 2.29 -35.08
N SER A 5 47.09 2.06 -33.75
CA SER A 5 46.01 1.36 -33.11
C SER A 5 44.84 2.33 -32.90
N SER A 6 43.71 2.03 -33.52
CA SER A 6 42.45 2.76 -33.34
C SER A 6 41.83 2.42 -31.97
N GLY A 7 41.85 3.37 -31.02
CA GLY A 7 41.15 3.27 -29.76
C GLY A 7 39.65 3.36 -29.98
N GLY A 8 38.92 2.30 -29.66
CA GLY A 8 37.47 2.29 -29.63
C GLY A 8 36.94 3.14 -28.46
N ALA A 9 36.11 4.11 -28.76
CA ALA A 9 35.43 4.93 -27.78
C ALA A 9 34.49 4.07 -26.90
N PRO A 10 34.33 4.36 -25.60
CA PRO A 10 33.39 3.63 -24.72
C PRO A 10 31.97 3.86 -25.18
N VAL A 11 31.26 2.79 -25.46
CA VAL A 11 29.83 2.80 -25.75
C VAL A 11 29.08 3.26 -24.52
N ALA A 12 28.40 4.40 -24.61
CA ALA A 12 27.55 4.91 -23.53
C ALA A 12 26.39 3.92 -23.22
N PRO A 13 26.09 3.65 -21.95
CA PRO A 13 25.00 2.74 -21.59
C PRO A 13 23.67 3.28 -22.10
N GLY A 14 23.02 2.50 -22.96
CA GLY A 14 21.73 2.84 -23.56
C GLY A 14 20.71 3.21 -22.49
N LYS A 15 20.20 4.44 -22.54
CA LYS A 15 19.07 4.89 -21.74
C LYS A 15 17.84 4.07 -22.15
N VAL A 16 17.51 3.01 -21.39
CA VAL A 16 16.24 2.32 -21.54
C VAL A 16 15.15 3.29 -21.07
N SER A 17 14.60 4.04 -21.99
CA SER A 17 13.46 4.92 -21.67
C SER A 17 12.21 4.06 -21.59
N PHE A 18 11.76 3.75 -20.39
CA PHE A 18 10.42 3.22 -20.16
C PHE A 18 9.40 4.31 -20.51
N LYS A 19 9.01 4.41 -21.78
CA LYS A 19 7.82 5.16 -22.17
C LYS A 19 6.62 4.37 -21.68
N ALA A 20 6.08 4.77 -20.52
CA ALA A 20 4.76 4.33 -20.11
C ALA A 20 3.78 4.74 -21.22
N GLN A 21 3.23 3.77 -21.94
CA GLN A 21 2.21 4.03 -22.96
C GLN A 21 0.99 4.65 -22.22
N PRO A 22 0.49 5.83 -22.67
CA PRO A 22 -0.73 6.38 -22.08
C PRO A 22 -1.88 5.45 -22.46
N LYS A 23 -2.40 4.67 -21.48
CA LYS A 23 -3.68 3.96 -21.68
C LYS A 23 -4.71 5.03 -22.08
N LYS A 24 -5.34 4.88 -23.28
CA LYS A 24 -6.43 5.74 -23.73
C LYS A 24 -7.47 5.84 -22.61
N LYS A 25 -7.69 7.04 -22.07
CA LYS A 25 -8.81 7.31 -21.17
C LYS A 25 -10.08 6.88 -21.90
N LYS A 26 -10.74 5.82 -21.43
CA LYS A 26 -12.13 5.57 -21.78
C LYS A 26 -12.89 6.80 -21.34
N ALA A 27 -13.53 7.51 -22.29
CA ALA A 27 -14.41 8.62 -21.97
C ALA A 27 -15.44 8.10 -20.97
N GLY A 28 -15.36 8.58 -19.74
CA GLY A 28 -16.22 8.14 -18.66
C GLY A 28 -17.63 8.61 -18.90
N ALA A 29 -18.58 7.70 -18.81
CA ALA A 29 -19.97 8.06 -18.53
C ALA A 29 -20.02 8.99 -17.29
N PRO A 30 -21.03 9.86 -17.15
CA PRO A 30 -21.17 10.74 -15.99
C PRO A 30 -21.14 9.87 -14.73
N THR A 31 -20.07 9.97 -14.00
CA THR A 31 -19.86 9.17 -12.79
C THR A 31 -20.74 9.81 -11.73
N GLU A 32 -21.80 9.12 -11.32
CA GLU A 32 -22.53 9.47 -10.11
C GLU A 32 -21.51 9.67 -8.97
N PRO A 33 -21.71 10.66 -8.10
CA PRO A 33 -20.79 10.89 -6.99
C PRO A 33 -20.69 9.61 -6.17
N ALA A 34 -19.48 9.09 -6.04
CA ALA A 34 -19.23 7.86 -5.29
C ALA A 34 -19.83 8.01 -3.87
N PRO A 35 -20.53 6.98 -3.37
CA PRO A 35 -21.12 7.03 -2.03
C PRO A 35 -20.05 7.34 -0.98
N ALA A 36 -20.45 8.03 0.08
CA ALA A 36 -19.52 8.35 1.16
C ALA A 36 -18.97 7.06 1.80
N PRO A 37 -17.64 6.97 2.04
CA PRO A 37 -17.05 5.76 2.58
C PRO A 37 -17.57 5.50 4.00
N ARG A 38 -18.25 4.36 4.21
CA ARG A 38 -18.93 4.00 5.47
C ARG A 38 -18.00 4.01 6.68
N LEU A 39 -16.73 3.59 6.50
CA LEU A 39 -15.73 3.56 7.57
C LEU A 39 -15.36 4.95 8.07
N LYS A 40 -15.44 5.98 7.21
CA LYS A 40 -15.25 7.38 7.60
C LYS A 40 -16.38 7.87 8.51
N ASP A 41 -17.61 7.47 8.22
CA ASP A 41 -18.76 7.86 9.02
C ASP A 41 -18.76 7.10 10.36
N HIS A 42 -18.37 5.83 10.37
CA HIS A 42 -18.11 5.06 11.57
C HIS A 42 -17.03 5.72 12.46
N TYR A 43 -15.91 6.16 11.87
CA TYR A 43 -14.89 6.89 12.60
C TYR A 43 -15.43 8.13 13.29
N LYS A 44 -16.27 8.94 12.61
CA LYS A 44 -16.82 10.16 13.17
C LYS A 44 -17.87 9.90 14.27
N ALA A 45 -18.74 8.89 14.05
CA ALA A 45 -19.87 8.62 14.92
C ALA A 45 -19.48 7.85 16.18
N THR A 46 -18.55 6.90 16.07
CA THR A 46 -18.25 5.93 17.14
C THR A 46 -16.82 6.05 17.66
N VAL A 47 -15.83 6.01 16.76
CA VAL A 47 -14.40 5.89 17.13
C VAL A 47 -13.92 7.18 17.81
N ARG A 48 -14.25 8.32 17.26
CA ARG A 48 -13.80 9.63 17.75
C ARG A 48 -14.28 9.92 19.18
N PRO A 49 -15.59 9.82 19.52
CA PRO A 49 -16.05 10.03 20.87
C PRO A 49 -15.48 9.01 21.87
N ALA A 50 -15.31 7.74 21.47
CA ALA A 50 -14.71 6.72 22.31
C ALA A 50 -13.25 7.04 22.67
N LEU A 51 -12.45 7.51 21.70
CA LEU A 51 -11.08 7.94 21.94
C LEU A 51 -11.00 9.19 22.84
N GLN A 52 -11.94 10.14 22.68
CA GLN A 52 -12.01 11.32 23.53
C GLN A 52 -12.30 10.93 24.97
N ALA A 53 -13.26 10.04 25.20
CA ALA A 53 -13.61 9.55 26.53
C ALA A 53 -12.44 8.79 27.19
N LYS A 54 -11.70 7.96 26.40
CA LYS A 54 -10.61 7.14 26.93
C LYS A 54 -9.35 7.94 27.27
N PHE A 55 -8.95 8.86 26.39
CA PHE A 55 -7.68 9.61 26.52
C PHE A 55 -7.86 11.06 26.98
N GLY A 56 -9.10 11.53 27.19
CA GLY A 56 -9.36 12.86 27.72
C GLY A 56 -9.02 14.04 26.82
N TYR A 57 -9.13 13.87 25.48
CA TYR A 57 -8.85 14.97 24.55
C TYR A 57 -9.87 16.09 24.68
N LYS A 58 -9.38 17.32 24.93
CA LYS A 58 -10.22 18.52 25.07
C LYS A 58 -10.79 19.03 23.75
N ALA A 59 -10.06 18.82 22.65
CA ALA A 59 -10.44 19.31 21.34
C ALA A 59 -10.61 18.15 20.35
N ASP A 60 -11.63 18.25 19.52
CA ASP A 60 -11.94 17.30 18.46
C ASP A 60 -10.78 17.04 17.49
N LEU A 61 -10.03 18.09 17.17
CA LEU A 61 -8.90 18.02 16.24
C LEU A 61 -7.65 17.36 16.84
N ALA A 62 -7.56 17.29 18.16
CA ALA A 62 -6.48 16.61 18.87
C ALA A 62 -6.64 15.08 18.86
N THR A 63 -7.86 14.58 18.58
CA THR A 63 -8.12 13.15 18.52
C THR A 63 -7.35 12.48 17.40
N PRO A 64 -6.68 11.33 17.64
CA PRO A 64 -5.96 10.59 16.64
C PRO A 64 -6.81 10.22 15.44
N ARG A 65 -6.25 10.39 14.24
CA ARG A 65 -6.91 10.06 12.97
C ARG A 65 -5.93 9.43 11.99
N ILE A 66 -6.43 8.65 11.04
CA ILE A 66 -5.62 8.13 9.93
C ILE A 66 -5.38 9.26 8.92
N THR A 67 -4.12 9.45 8.52
CA THR A 67 -3.70 10.49 7.58
C THR A 67 -3.50 9.97 6.16
N LYS A 68 -2.86 8.81 6.04
CA LYS A 68 -2.56 8.15 4.78
C LYS A 68 -2.36 6.66 5.00
N VAL A 69 -2.56 5.89 3.93
CA VAL A 69 -2.13 4.50 3.83
C VAL A 69 -1.14 4.41 2.68
N SER A 70 0.03 3.84 2.94
CA SER A 70 1.04 3.57 1.93
C SER A 70 1.07 2.09 1.65
N VAL A 71 0.89 1.72 0.39
CA VAL A 71 1.00 0.34 -0.07
C VAL A 71 2.23 0.24 -0.95
N SER A 72 3.11 -0.71 -0.68
CA SER A 72 4.34 -0.91 -1.44
C SER A 72 4.55 -2.38 -1.75
N MET A 73 5.05 -2.65 -2.96
CA MET A 73 5.39 -3.98 -3.43
C MET A 73 6.80 -3.94 -4.01
N GLY A 74 7.64 -4.91 -3.63
CA GLY A 74 9.00 -5.04 -4.11
C GLY A 74 9.13 -6.13 -5.17
N VAL A 75 9.98 -5.90 -6.16
CA VAL A 75 10.36 -6.90 -7.16
C VAL A 75 11.88 -7.00 -7.16
N GLY A 76 12.42 -8.08 -6.56
CA GLY A 76 13.88 -8.30 -6.51
C GLY A 76 14.51 -8.36 -7.90
N ASP A 77 13.86 -9.10 -8.81
CA ASP A 77 14.32 -9.30 -10.20
C ASP A 77 13.69 -8.29 -11.19
N GLY A 78 13.05 -7.23 -10.71
CA GLY A 78 12.33 -6.26 -11.56
C GLY A 78 13.21 -5.52 -12.55
N ALA A 79 14.50 -5.44 -12.26
CA ALA A 79 15.50 -4.85 -13.15
C ALA A 79 15.81 -5.74 -14.37
N GLU A 80 15.77 -7.08 -14.19
CA GLU A 80 16.05 -8.07 -15.25
C GLU A 80 14.78 -8.41 -16.03
N ASN A 81 13.60 -8.40 -15.37
CA ASN A 81 12.34 -8.82 -15.96
C ASN A 81 11.28 -7.69 -15.96
N PRO A 82 11.23 -6.85 -17.01
CA PRO A 82 10.26 -5.76 -17.10
C PRO A 82 8.80 -6.23 -17.14
N LYS A 83 8.54 -7.49 -17.56
CA LYS A 83 7.20 -8.10 -17.56
C LYS A 83 6.66 -8.24 -16.13
N LYS A 84 7.49 -8.74 -15.20
CA LYS A 84 7.11 -8.86 -13.77
C LYS A 84 6.76 -7.50 -13.17
N LEU A 85 7.54 -6.47 -13.46
CA LEU A 85 7.26 -5.12 -13.00
C LEU A 85 5.94 -4.58 -13.52
N ASN A 86 5.65 -4.77 -14.82
CA ASN A 86 4.41 -4.31 -15.42
C ASN A 86 3.20 -5.03 -14.84
N ALA A 87 3.27 -6.35 -14.64
CA ALA A 87 2.22 -7.12 -13.98
C ALA A 87 1.94 -6.59 -12.57
N LEU A 88 3.00 -6.36 -11.78
CA LEU A 88 2.88 -5.77 -10.44
C LEU A 88 2.23 -4.38 -10.47
N LEU A 89 2.58 -3.53 -11.44
CA LEU A 89 1.99 -2.20 -11.58
C LEU A 89 0.48 -2.28 -11.90
N ASP A 90 0.09 -3.19 -12.78
CA ASP A 90 -1.31 -3.40 -13.16
C ASP A 90 -2.11 -3.98 -11.97
N ASP A 91 -1.57 -4.92 -11.22
CA ASP A 91 -2.19 -5.48 -10.00
C ASP A 91 -2.37 -4.41 -8.93
N LEU A 92 -1.32 -3.62 -8.66
CA LEU A 92 -1.38 -2.57 -7.65
C LEU A 92 -2.33 -1.43 -8.07
N GLU A 93 -2.43 -1.11 -9.37
CA GLU A 93 -3.42 -0.16 -9.90
C GLU A 93 -4.84 -0.70 -9.72
N THR A 94 -5.06 -1.98 -9.95
CA THR A 94 -6.36 -2.64 -9.79
C THR A 94 -6.81 -2.64 -8.32
N ILE A 95 -5.91 -2.99 -7.39
CA ILE A 95 -6.18 -3.02 -5.95
C ILE A 95 -6.47 -1.63 -5.39
N THR A 96 -5.68 -0.63 -5.77
CA THR A 96 -5.73 0.70 -5.15
C THR A 96 -6.61 1.70 -5.91
N GLY A 97 -6.96 1.42 -7.15
CA GLY A 97 -7.66 2.34 -8.04
C GLY A 97 -6.85 3.58 -8.41
N GLN A 98 -5.54 3.57 -8.12
CA GLN A 98 -4.62 4.68 -8.38
C GLN A 98 -3.35 4.17 -9.04
N ARG A 99 -2.88 4.88 -10.08
CA ARG A 99 -1.64 4.52 -10.76
C ARG A 99 -0.45 4.54 -9.80
N PRO A 100 0.30 3.43 -9.68
CA PRO A 100 1.45 3.34 -8.79
C PRO A 100 2.64 4.13 -9.30
N GLN A 101 3.48 4.57 -8.37
CA GLN A 101 4.78 5.15 -8.63
C GLN A 101 5.82 4.04 -8.67
N VAL A 102 6.64 4.01 -9.72
CA VAL A 102 7.78 3.08 -9.81
C VAL A 102 8.91 3.57 -8.92
N ASN A 103 9.34 2.72 -8.00
CA ASN A 103 10.48 2.97 -7.13
C ASN A 103 11.77 2.53 -7.84
N ARG A 104 12.75 3.44 -7.87
CA ARG A 104 14.05 3.20 -8.51
C ARG A 104 15.16 3.12 -7.48
N ALA A 105 16.17 2.30 -7.74
CA ALA A 105 17.35 2.20 -6.90
C ALA A 105 18.10 3.55 -6.89
N ARG A 106 18.52 4.00 -5.71
CA ARG A 106 19.25 5.25 -5.49
C ARG A 106 20.75 5.06 -5.59
N VAL A 107 21.23 3.86 -5.26
CA VAL A 107 22.65 3.53 -5.20
C VAL A 107 22.86 2.19 -5.93
N SER A 108 24.01 2.07 -6.61
CA SER A 108 24.42 0.82 -7.24
C SER A 108 25.03 -0.12 -6.18
N VAL A 109 24.52 -1.36 -6.09
CA VAL A 109 24.99 -2.38 -5.15
C VAL A 109 25.27 -3.67 -5.93
N ALA A 110 26.54 -4.04 -6.04
CA ALA A 110 26.99 -5.18 -6.86
C ALA A 110 26.44 -6.53 -6.33
N ASN A 111 26.38 -6.73 -5.02
CA ASN A 111 25.85 -7.95 -4.39
C ASN A 111 24.41 -8.26 -4.78
N PHE A 112 23.59 -7.23 -5.00
CA PHE A 112 22.18 -7.36 -5.42
C PHE A 112 22.00 -7.14 -6.93
N LYS A 113 23.07 -7.09 -7.71
CA LYS A 113 23.05 -6.82 -9.17
C LYS A 113 22.27 -5.56 -9.54
N LEU A 114 22.21 -4.57 -8.64
CA LEU A 114 21.48 -3.33 -8.81
C LEU A 114 22.38 -2.21 -9.29
N ARG A 115 21.90 -1.45 -10.28
CA ARG A 115 22.49 -0.19 -10.73
C ARG A 115 21.54 0.96 -10.39
N GLU A 116 22.10 2.13 -10.17
CA GLU A 116 21.32 3.36 -9.98
C GLU A 116 20.31 3.57 -11.11
N GLY A 117 19.08 3.96 -10.75
CA GLY A 117 17.97 4.16 -11.70
C GLY A 117 17.20 2.91 -12.10
N MET A 118 17.66 1.70 -11.76
CA MET A 118 16.91 0.46 -12.02
C MET A 118 15.62 0.39 -11.21
N PRO A 119 14.50 -0.08 -11.80
CA PRO A 119 13.24 -0.24 -11.08
C PRO A 119 13.33 -1.44 -10.11
N VAL A 120 12.96 -1.22 -8.85
CA VAL A 120 13.01 -2.23 -7.77
C VAL A 120 11.65 -2.56 -7.18
N GLY A 121 10.61 -1.82 -7.56
CA GLY A 121 9.26 -2.03 -7.06
C GLY A 121 8.33 -0.87 -7.38
N ALA A 122 7.17 -0.88 -6.73
CA ALA A 122 6.17 0.17 -6.86
C ALA A 122 5.55 0.54 -5.51
N SER A 123 5.05 1.76 -5.41
CA SER A 123 4.32 2.23 -4.24
C SER A 123 3.16 3.14 -4.58
N VAL A 124 2.13 3.11 -3.74
CA VAL A 124 0.96 3.98 -3.81
C VAL A 124 0.70 4.59 -2.45
N THR A 125 0.38 5.88 -2.41
CA THR A 125 -0.07 6.55 -1.20
C THR A 125 -1.54 6.93 -1.36
N LEU A 126 -2.40 6.35 -0.54
CA LEU A 126 -3.83 6.60 -0.50
C LEU A 126 -4.16 7.63 0.58
N ARG A 127 -5.09 8.54 0.25
CA ARG A 127 -5.58 9.58 1.15
C ARG A 127 -7.08 9.79 0.97
N ARG A 128 -7.74 10.44 1.93
CA ARG A 128 -9.16 10.85 1.88
C ARG A 128 -10.09 9.65 1.62
N ALA A 129 -11.06 9.76 0.69
CA ALA A 129 -12.05 8.72 0.41
C ALA A 129 -11.42 7.39 0.00
N ARG A 130 -10.46 7.39 -0.95
CA ARG A 130 -9.78 6.16 -1.41
C ARG A 130 -9.07 5.41 -0.28
N MET A 131 -8.51 6.14 0.69
CA MET A 131 -7.89 5.54 1.87
C MET A 131 -8.92 4.77 2.72
N TRP A 132 -10.08 5.38 2.97
CA TRP A 132 -11.13 4.75 3.77
C TRP A 132 -11.75 3.55 3.08
N GLU A 133 -11.98 3.63 1.77
CA GLU A 133 -12.48 2.51 0.95
C GLU A 133 -11.50 1.34 0.91
N PHE A 134 -10.20 1.63 0.77
CA PHE A 134 -9.17 0.61 0.81
C PHE A 134 -9.11 -0.08 2.20
N LEU A 135 -9.16 0.69 3.28
CA LEU A 135 -9.17 0.14 4.65
C LEU A 135 -10.43 -0.70 4.91
N ASP A 136 -11.58 -0.27 4.42
CA ASP A 136 -12.82 -1.03 4.57
C ASP A 136 -12.73 -2.39 3.87
N ARG A 137 -12.25 -2.44 2.63
CA ARG A 137 -12.00 -3.70 1.92
C ARG A 137 -10.93 -4.56 2.61
N LEU A 138 -9.86 -3.94 3.08
CA LEU A 138 -8.79 -4.64 3.80
C LEU A 138 -9.33 -5.35 5.04
N ILE A 139 -10.11 -4.66 5.86
CA ILE A 139 -10.65 -5.21 7.12
C ILE A 139 -11.76 -6.22 6.86
N SER A 140 -12.72 -5.89 5.98
CA SER A 140 -13.93 -6.67 5.80
C SER A 140 -13.77 -7.87 4.87
N LEU A 141 -12.88 -7.79 3.87
CA LEU A 141 -12.75 -8.81 2.83
C LEU A 141 -11.38 -9.50 2.82
N VAL A 142 -10.29 -8.74 2.92
CA VAL A 142 -8.94 -9.27 2.71
C VAL A 142 -8.43 -10.02 3.94
N ILE A 143 -8.51 -9.39 5.11
CA ILE A 143 -8.01 -10.01 6.36
C ILE A 143 -8.68 -11.35 6.67
N PRO A 144 -10.02 -11.52 6.55
CA PRO A 144 -10.66 -12.82 6.78
C PRO A 144 -10.28 -13.91 5.76
N ARG A 145 -9.78 -13.54 4.58
CA ARG A 145 -9.34 -14.47 3.53
C ARG A 145 -7.88 -14.89 3.65
N LEU A 146 -7.13 -14.30 4.57
CA LEU A 146 -5.73 -14.69 4.81
C LEU A 146 -5.67 -16.13 5.33
N ARG A 147 -4.78 -16.92 4.72
CA ARG A 147 -4.50 -18.28 5.21
C ARG A 147 -3.87 -18.20 6.60
N ASP A 148 -4.28 -19.11 7.49
CA ASP A 148 -3.74 -19.26 8.85
C ASP A 148 -3.72 -17.94 9.67
N PHE A 149 -4.70 -17.07 9.43
CA PHE A 149 -4.78 -15.80 10.13
C PHE A 149 -5.09 -16.00 11.61
N ARG A 150 -4.16 -15.57 12.48
CA ARG A 150 -4.27 -15.64 13.94
C ARG A 150 -4.38 -14.28 14.61
N GLY A 151 -4.72 -13.24 13.86
CA GLY A 151 -4.73 -11.86 14.31
C GLY A 151 -3.44 -11.10 13.96
N LEU A 152 -3.57 -9.79 13.88
CA LEU A 152 -2.48 -8.86 13.57
C LEU A 152 -1.56 -8.71 14.79
N SER A 153 -0.27 -8.55 14.55
CA SER A 153 0.72 -8.35 15.62
C SER A 153 0.54 -6.98 16.29
N PRO A 154 0.36 -6.90 17.61
CA PRO A 154 0.30 -5.62 18.32
C PRO A 154 1.67 -4.93 18.45
N LYS A 155 2.77 -5.61 18.06
CA LYS A 155 4.15 -5.10 18.15
C LYS A 155 4.64 -4.40 16.88
N SER A 156 3.83 -4.35 15.82
CA SER A 156 4.22 -3.80 14.51
C SER A 156 3.97 -2.29 14.40
N PHE A 157 4.04 -1.58 15.51
CA PHE A 157 4.05 -0.12 15.59
C PHE A 157 5.49 0.41 15.56
N ASP A 158 5.67 1.64 15.10
CA ASP A 158 6.99 2.27 14.92
C ASP A 158 7.44 3.16 16.10
N GLY A 159 6.73 3.16 17.23
CA GLY A 159 6.98 4.06 18.37
C GLY A 159 6.39 5.47 18.18
N ARG A 160 5.83 5.78 17.02
CA ARG A 160 5.21 7.07 16.68
C ARG A 160 3.76 6.95 16.23
N GLY A 161 3.13 5.84 16.56
CA GLY A 161 1.72 5.59 16.25
C GLY A 161 1.43 5.21 14.80
N ASN A 162 2.41 4.84 13.98
CA ASN A 162 2.15 4.25 12.67
C ASN A 162 2.21 2.73 12.76
N TYR A 163 1.36 2.07 11.99
CA TYR A 163 1.24 0.62 11.97
C TYR A 163 1.64 0.05 10.62
N ALA A 164 2.48 -1.00 10.61
CA ALA A 164 2.92 -1.68 9.41
C ALA A 164 2.50 -3.16 9.44
N MET A 165 1.98 -3.65 8.30
CA MET A 165 1.67 -5.06 8.11
C MET A 165 2.14 -5.54 6.74
N GLY A 166 2.58 -6.80 6.66
CA GLY A 166 2.93 -7.47 5.42
C GLY A 166 1.86 -8.48 5.02
N LEU A 167 1.57 -8.56 3.74
CA LEU A 167 0.80 -9.65 3.13
C LEU A 167 1.75 -10.44 2.22
N THR A 168 1.63 -11.77 2.25
CA THR A 168 2.49 -12.65 1.45
C THR A 168 2.11 -12.63 -0.02
N ASP A 169 0.80 -12.56 -0.31
CA ASP A 169 0.27 -12.71 -1.66
C ASP A 169 -0.75 -11.62 -2.01
N GLN A 170 -0.71 -11.12 -3.25
CA GLN A 170 -1.70 -10.17 -3.76
C GLN A 170 -3.05 -10.80 -4.10
N ILE A 171 -3.12 -12.13 -4.27
CA ILE A 171 -4.35 -12.85 -4.65
C ILE A 171 -5.45 -12.77 -3.57
N VAL A 172 -5.08 -12.45 -2.35
CA VAL A 172 -6.04 -12.26 -1.25
C VAL A 172 -7.07 -11.16 -1.58
N PHE A 173 -6.68 -10.20 -2.43
CA PHE A 173 -7.58 -9.17 -2.92
C PHE A 173 -8.52 -9.73 -4.00
N PRO A 174 -9.85 -9.59 -3.84
CA PRO A 174 -10.83 -10.13 -4.79
C PRO A 174 -10.79 -9.45 -6.17
N GLU A 175 -10.19 -8.26 -6.26
CA GLU A 175 -10.04 -7.52 -7.51
C GLU A 175 -8.98 -8.12 -8.43
N VAL A 176 -8.06 -8.92 -7.86
CA VAL A 176 -6.99 -9.59 -8.60
C VAL A 176 -7.49 -10.95 -9.08
N ASN A 177 -7.48 -11.15 -10.40
CA ASN A 177 -7.87 -12.43 -10.96
C ASN A 177 -6.72 -13.44 -10.82
N ALA A 178 -6.90 -14.47 -10.01
CA ALA A 178 -5.91 -15.50 -9.73
C ALA A 178 -5.40 -16.21 -11.00
N ASP A 179 -6.26 -16.41 -12.00
CA ASP A 179 -5.91 -17.10 -13.25
C ASP A 179 -4.95 -16.31 -14.15
N ARG A 180 -4.85 -14.98 -13.92
CA ARG A 180 -3.99 -14.08 -14.69
C ARG A 180 -2.68 -13.76 -14.02
N VAL A 181 -2.53 -14.16 -12.75
CA VAL A 181 -1.33 -13.90 -11.97
C VAL A 181 -0.24 -14.91 -12.32
N GLU A 182 0.76 -14.47 -13.07
CA GLU A 182 1.95 -15.28 -13.37
C GLU A 182 2.97 -15.26 -12.21
N TYR A 183 2.98 -14.18 -11.42
CA TYR A 183 3.96 -13.96 -10.36
C TYR A 183 3.31 -13.53 -9.05
N PHE A 184 3.61 -14.26 -8.00
CA PHE A 184 3.18 -13.91 -6.63
C PHE A 184 4.10 -12.85 -6.05
N HIS A 185 3.50 -11.80 -5.53
CA HIS A 185 4.22 -10.70 -4.89
C HIS A 185 3.63 -10.38 -3.53
N GLY A 186 4.52 -10.32 -2.53
CA GLY A 186 4.16 -9.78 -1.23
C GLY A 186 3.98 -8.27 -1.28
N MET A 187 3.16 -7.74 -0.38
CA MET A 187 2.97 -6.31 -0.23
C MET A 187 3.10 -5.86 1.22
N ASN A 188 3.61 -4.66 1.40
CA ASN A 188 3.66 -3.98 2.68
C ASN A 188 2.62 -2.87 2.70
N ILE A 189 1.80 -2.84 3.74
CA ILE A 189 0.76 -1.84 3.99
C ILE A 189 1.15 -1.09 5.26
N VAL A 190 1.32 0.22 5.15
CA VAL A 190 1.65 1.10 6.28
C VAL A 190 0.50 2.08 6.48
N VAL A 191 -0.10 2.04 7.67
CA VAL A 191 -1.15 2.95 8.10
C VAL A 191 -0.52 4.05 8.94
N CYS A 192 -0.49 5.27 8.43
CA CYS A 192 0.03 6.43 9.14
C CYS A 192 -1.09 7.16 9.85
N THR A 193 -0.88 7.43 11.15
CA THR A 193 -1.84 8.14 11.99
C THR A 193 -1.28 9.47 12.49
N THR A 194 -2.10 10.23 13.22
CA THR A 194 -1.67 11.43 13.96
C THR A 194 -1.48 11.15 15.44
N ALA A 195 -1.59 9.89 15.86
CA ALA A 195 -1.34 9.49 17.24
C ALA A 195 0.11 9.83 17.65
N ARG A 196 0.31 10.16 18.91
CA ARG A 196 1.63 10.46 19.46
C ARG A 196 2.30 9.22 20.05
N THR A 197 1.48 8.30 20.54
CA THR A 197 1.93 7.04 21.16
C THR A 197 1.33 5.84 20.44
N ASP A 198 1.97 4.70 20.57
CA ASP A 198 1.50 3.45 19.99
C ASP A 198 0.20 2.96 20.64
N ASP A 199 -0.03 3.28 21.92
CA ASP A 199 -1.26 2.92 22.61
C ASP A 199 -2.48 3.68 22.07
N GLU A 200 -2.33 4.98 21.79
CA GLU A 200 -3.37 5.76 21.12
C GLU A 200 -3.69 5.20 19.73
N ALA A 201 -2.65 4.85 18.97
CA ALA A 201 -2.82 4.30 17.63
C ALA A 201 -3.42 2.90 17.64
N ARG A 202 -3.02 2.06 18.60
CA ARG A 202 -3.57 0.71 18.79
C ARG A 202 -5.06 0.77 19.07
N GLU A 203 -5.47 1.64 19.97
CA GLU A 203 -6.89 1.81 20.30
C GLU A 203 -7.68 2.39 19.12
N LEU A 204 -7.12 3.36 18.40
CA LEU A 204 -7.72 3.89 17.17
C LEU A 204 -7.98 2.77 16.15
N LEU A 205 -6.97 1.94 15.86
CA LEU A 205 -7.09 0.86 14.88
C LEU A 205 -8.04 -0.25 15.37
N ARG A 206 -8.04 -0.57 16.68
CA ARG A 206 -8.97 -1.52 17.29
C ARG A 206 -10.42 -1.09 17.08
N LEU A 207 -10.74 0.15 17.39
CA LEU A 207 -12.10 0.72 17.24
C LEU A 207 -12.54 0.84 15.78
N ILE A 208 -11.59 0.93 14.84
CA ILE A 208 -11.86 0.89 13.40
C ILE A 208 -12.18 -0.53 12.91
N GLY A 209 -11.77 -1.57 13.68
CA GLY A 209 -12.05 -2.98 13.38
C GLY A 209 -10.82 -3.80 12.97
N PHE A 210 -9.60 -3.35 13.24
CA PHE A 210 -8.40 -4.18 13.02
C PHE A 210 -8.35 -5.33 14.02
N PRO A 211 -8.29 -6.59 13.57
CA PRO A 211 -8.28 -7.77 14.44
C PRO A 211 -6.87 -8.03 14.99
N PHE A 212 -6.52 -7.43 16.12
CA PHE A 212 -5.28 -7.74 16.82
C PHE A 212 -5.38 -9.04 17.59
N ARG A 213 -4.25 -9.79 17.67
CA ARG A 213 -4.18 -11.14 18.24
C ARG A 213 -4.70 -11.25 19.68
N ASP A 214 -4.46 -10.25 20.51
CA ASP A 214 -4.73 -10.28 21.95
C ASP A 214 -5.93 -9.41 22.37
N LEU A 215 -6.75 -8.96 21.42
CA LEU A 215 -7.85 -8.06 21.69
C LEU A 215 -9.15 -8.56 21.04
N PRO A 216 -10.31 -8.46 21.73
CA PRO A 216 -11.58 -8.80 21.12
C PRO A 216 -11.89 -7.88 19.93
N VAL A 217 -12.35 -8.48 18.84
CA VAL A 217 -12.74 -7.77 17.61
C VAL A 217 -14.16 -7.23 17.79
N GLU A 218 -14.34 -5.93 17.72
CA GLU A 218 -15.67 -5.34 17.55
C GLU A 218 -16.02 -5.39 16.06
N ILE A 219 -16.84 -6.37 15.68
CA ILE A 219 -17.32 -6.52 14.30
C ILE A 219 -18.29 -5.39 13.99
N ILE A 220 -17.98 -4.56 13.01
CA ILE A 220 -18.89 -3.53 12.49
C ILE A 220 -20.03 -4.25 11.78
N PRO A 221 -21.30 -4.15 12.26
CA PRO A 221 -22.42 -4.80 11.58
C PRO A 221 -22.56 -4.25 10.16
N ALA A 222 -22.62 -5.15 9.19
CA ALA A 222 -22.99 -4.77 7.84
C ALA A 222 -24.41 -4.17 7.89
N LYS A 223 -24.55 -2.92 7.52
CA LYS A 223 -25.88 -2.36 7.28
C LYS A 223 -26.46 -3.07 6.05
N GLY A 224 -27.50 -3.87 6.30
CA GLY A 224 -28.36 -4.37 5.25
C GLY A 224 -29.05 -3.24 4.48
#